data_9f53965d6e07f539028b7749992f1235
#
_entry.id   9f53965d6e07f539028b7749992f1235
#
_cell.length_a   1.000
_cell.length_b   1.000
_cell.length_c   1.000
_cell.angle_alpha   90.00
_cell.angle_beta   90.00
_cell.angle_gamma   90.00
#
_symmetry.space_group_name_H-M   'P 1'
#
loop_
_entity.id
_entity.type
_entity.pdbx_description
1 polymer ?
#
loop_
_entity_poly.entity_id
_entity_poly.type
_entity_poly.pdbx_seq_one_letter_code
_entity_poly.pdbx_strand_id
1 'polypeptide(L)'
;PVMTEPLLRVENLVKHFPLTGGLFGREFDRVHAVDGVSFDLAAGETLGLVGESGCGKSTTGRCVLRLIEPTAGEVWFEGRSVTRAGKDELRALARDMQIIFQDPYASLNPRMTVGAIIGEALTIHKLTKNAREYEDRIVELLETVGLAADYMRRYPHEFSGGQRQR
;
A
#
# COMPACT_ATOMS: atom_id res chain seq x y z
N PRO A 1 25.24 -16.34 -16.44
CA PRO A 1 24.47 -15.34 -15.74
C PRO A 1 23.67 -16.06 -14.67
N VAL A 2 23.98 -15.80 -13.40
CA VAL A 2 23.18 -16.27 -12.27
C VAL A 2 21.85 -15.54 -12.41
N MET A 3 20.77 -16.23 -12.70
CA MET A 3 19.42 -15.69 -12.66
C MET A 3 19.13 -15.43 -11.19
N THR A 4 19.33 -14.19 -10.75
CA THR A 4 18.88 -13.76 -9.43
C THR A 4 17.36 -13.78 -9.46
N GLU A 5 16.74 -14.41 -8.46
CA GLU A 5 15.28 -14.37 -8.32
C GLU A 5 14.81 -12.91 -8.29
N PRO A 6 13.71 -12.58 -8.99
CA PRO A 6 13.18 -11.23 -8.97
C PRO A 6 12.72 -10.86 -7.56
N LEU A 7 12.85 -9.56 -7.20
CA LEU A 7 12.34 -9.03 -5.94
C LEU A 7 10.81 -9.18 -5.85
N LEU A 8 10.13 -8.88 -6.96
CA LEU A 8 8.68 -9.05 -7.11
C LEU A 8 8.40 -9.86 -8.37
N ARG A 9 7.56 -10.87 -8.26
CA ARG A 9 7.03 -11.63 -9.39
C ARG A 9 5.51 -11.63 -9.36
N VAL A 10 4.91 -11.32 -10.48
CA VAL A 10 3.45 -11.35 -10.69
C VAL A 10 3.17 -12.27 -11.87
N GLU A 11 2.31 -13.27 -11.66
CA GLU A 11 1.96 -14.25 -12.69
C GLU A 11 0.46 -14.33 -12.88
N ASN A 12 -0.01 -14.09 -14.11
CA ASN A 12 -1.39 -14.21 -14.54
C ASN A 12 -2.39 -13.55 -13.56
N LEU A 13 -2.06 -12.35 -13.08
CA LEU A 13 -2.88 -11.63 -12.12
C LEU A 13 -4.21 -11.24 -12.73
N VAL A 14 -5.31 -11.66 -12.11
CA VAL A 14 -6.68 -11.38 -12.53
C VAL A 14 -7.44 -10.72 -11.37
N LYS A 15 -8.19 -9.66 -11.70
CA LYS A 15 -9.17 -9.08 -10.78
C LYS A 15 -10.45 -8.74 -11.53
N HIS A 16 -11.50 -9.47 -11.21
CA HIS A 16 -12.86 -9.21 -11.67
C HIS A 16 -13.73 -8.77 -10.50
N PHE A 17 -14.51 -7.72 -10.68
CA PHE A 17 -15.49 -7.27 -9.70
C PHE A 17 -16.88 -7.71 -10.13
N PRO A 18 -17.59 -8.52 -9.33
CA PRO A 18 -18.93 -8.94 -9.66
C PRO A 18 -19.91 -7.74 -9.64
N LEU A 19 -20.73 -7.64 -10.65
CA LEU A 19 -21.88 -6.73 -10.70
C LEU A 19 -23.09 -7.49 -10.18
N THR A 20 -23.53 -7.17 -8.97
CA THR A 20 -24.70 -7.76 -8.34
C THR A 20 -25.89 -6.84 -8.47
N GLY A 21 -27.07 -7.37 -8.80
CA GLY A 21 -28.30 -6.59 -8.94
C GLY A 21 -29.56 -7.39 -8.60
N GLY A 22 -30.69 -6.66 -8.48
CA GLY A 22 -31.99 -7.24 -8.16
C GLY A 22 -32.22 -7.54 -6.69
N LEU A 23 -33.48 -7.94 -6.34
CA LEU A 23 -33.95 -8.16 -4.97
C LEU A 23 -33.19 -9.28 -4.21
N PHE A 24 -32.48 -10.15 -4.93
CA PHE A 24 -31.76 -11.32 -4.41
C PHE A 24 -30.24 -11.24 -4.59
N GLY A 25 -29.68 -10.07 -5.00
CA GLY A 25 -28.22 -9.87 -5.11
C GLY A 25 -27.54 -10.85 -6.08
N ARG A 26 -28.25 -11.34 -7.09
CA ARG A 26 -27.65 -12.25 -8.10
C ARG A 26 -26.61 -11.51 -8.94
N GLU A 27 -25.46 -12.15 -9.11
CA GLU A 27 -24.44 -11.71 -10.04
C GLU A 27 -24.98 -11.85 -11.48
N PHE A 28 -24.93 -10.77 -12.27
CA PHE A 28 -25.39 -10.74 -13.66
C PHE A 28 -24.26 -10.40 -14.65
N ASP A 29 -23.16 -9.83 -14.17
CA ASP A 29 -22.01 -9.48 -15.01
C ASP A 29 -20.77 -9.25 -14.14
N ARG A 30 -19.58 -9.03 -14.73
CA ARG A 30 -18.31 -8.74 -14.06
C ARG A 30 -17.55 -7.63 -14.76
N VAL A 31 -16.98 -6.72 -13.97
CA VAL A 31 -15.99 -5.76 -14.49
C VAL A 31 -14.62 -6.42 -14.47
N HIS A 32 -14.03 -6.63 -15.62
CA HIS A 32 -12.67 -7.14 -15.82
C HIS A 32 -11.67 -5.99 -15.60
N ALA A 33 -11.27 -5.75 -14.37
CA ALA A 33 -10.37 -4.65 -14.01
C ALA A 33 -8.90 -4.98 -14.27
N VAL A 34 -8.51 -6.24 -14.11
CA VAL A 34 -7.18 -6.77 -14.42
C VAL A 34 -7.39 -8.16 -15.02
N ASP A 35 -6.75 -8.46 -16.15
CA ASP A 35 -6.98 -9.70 -16.88
C ASP A 35 -5.64 -10.29 -17.37
N GLY A 36 -5.07 -11.21 -16.60
CA GLY A 36 -3.89 -11.99 -16.95
C GLY A 36 -2.57 -11.23 -17.02
N VAL A 37 -2.37 -10.24 -16.13
CA VAL A 37 -1.13 -9.43 -16.12
C VAL A 37 0.01 -10.20 -15.47
N SER A 38 1.18 -10.25 -16.13
CA SER A 38 2.40 -10.88 -15.62
C SER A 38 3.61 -9.97 -15.82
N PHE A 39 4.45 -9.84 -14.82
CA PHE A 39 5.74 -9.14 -14.89
C PHE A 39 6.64 -9.53 -13.72
N ASP A 40 7.93 -9.33 -13.91
CA ASP A 40 8.96 -9.45 -12.88
C ASP A 40 9.60 -8.08 -12.62
N LEU A 41 10.07 -7.84 -11.40
CA LEU A 41 10.81 -6.65 -11.00
C LEU A 41 12.04 -7.08 -10.21
N ALA A 42 13.21 -6.68 -10.67
CA ALA A 42 14.46 -6.94 -9.98
C ALA A 42 14.71 -5.93 -8.84
N ALA A 43 15.59 -6.29 -7.90
CA ALA A 43 16.00 -5.34 -6.86
C ALA A 43 16.70 -4.13 -7.47
N GLY A 44 16.31 -2.92 -7.03
CA GLY A 44 16.83 -1.65 -7.55
C GLY A 44 16.26 -1.23 -8.92
N GLU A 45 15.34 -2.00 -9.50
CA GLU A 45 14.67 -1.68 -10.75
C GLU A 45 13.42 -0.82 -10.51
N THR A 46 13.05 -0.01 -11.51
CA THR A 46 11.80 0.75 -11.55
C THR A 46 10.97 0.31 -12.76
N LEU A 47 9.76 -0.18 -12.51
CA LEU A 47 8.80 -0.56 -13.55
C LEU A 47 7.71 0.50 -13.68
N GLY A 48 7.55 1.09 -14.87
CA GLY A 48 6.46 2.01 -15.18
C GLY A 48 5.22 1.28 -15.71
N LEU A 49 4.08 1.42 -15.03
CA LEU A 49 2.80 0.91 -15.49
C LEU A 49 2.00 2.04 -16.16
N VAL A 50 1.86 2.00 -17.48
CA VAL A 50 1.26 3.06 -18.30
C VAL A 50 -0.04 2.57 -18.92
N GLY A 51 -0.98 3.49 -19.15
CA GLY A 51 -2.26 3.21 -19.80
C GLY A 51 -3.30 4.29 -19.53
N GLU A 52 -4.45 4.23 -20.18
CA GLU A 52 -5.55 5.18 -20.03
C GLU A 52 -6.17 5.18 -18.64
N SER A 53 -6.95 6.22 -18.30
CA SER A 53 -7.71 6.23 -17.07
C SER A 53 -8.71 5.07 -17.04
N GLY A 54 -8.77 4.34 -15.92
CA GLY A 54 -9.69 3.19 -15.78
C GLY A 54 -9.17 1.85 -16.32
N CYS A 55 -7.97 1.79 -16.96
CA CYS A 55 -7.44 0.53 -17.50
C CYS A 55 -6.87 -0.46 -16.45
N GLY A 56 -7.11 -0.26 -15.16
CA GLY A 56 -6.74 -1.22 -14.12
C GLY A 56 -5.40 -0.99 -13.40
N LYS A 57 -4.60 0.04 -13.74
CA LYS A 57 -3.29 0.31 -13.11
C LYS A 57 -3.33 0.32 -11.58
N SER A 58 -4.21 1.12 -11.01
CA SER A 58 -4.35 1.24 -9.55
C SER A 58 -4.88 -0.06 -8.92
N THR A 59 -5.72 -0.79 -9.64
CA THR A 59 -6.23 -2.10 -9.21
C THR A 59 -5.11 -3.12 -9.18
N THR A 60 -4.25 -3.15 -10.21
CA THR A 60 -3.05 -4.01 -10.25
C THR A 60 -2.15 -3.76 -9.05
N GLY A 61 -1.78 -2.50 -8.78
CA GLY A 61 -0.94 -2.18 -7.62
C GLY A 61 -1.57 -2.58 -6.28
N ARG A 62 -2.88 -2.38 -6.12
CA ARG A 62 -3.60 -2.80 -4.91
C ARG A 62 -3.70 -4.32 -4.78
N CYS A 63 -3.81 -5.06 -5.89
CA CYS A 63 -3.78 -6.52 -5.88
C CYS A 63 -2.39 -7.05 -5.56
N VAL A 64 -1.32 -6.43 -6.07
CA VAL A 64 0.07 -6.80 -5.75
C VAL A 64 0.35 -6.69 -4.25
N LEU A 65 -0.17 -5.64 -3.60
CA LEU A 65 -0.06 -5.46 -2.15
C LEU A 65 -1.14 -6.22 -1.35
N ARG A 66 -2.01 -6.94 -2.05
CA ARG A 66 -3.17 -7.62 -1.47
C ARG A 66 -4.06 -6.73 -0.60
N LEU A 67 -4.13 -5.43 -0.92
CA LEU A 67 -5.15 -4.51 -0.41
C LEU A 67 -6.52 -4.81 -1.04
N ILE A 68 -6.51 -5.41 -2.23
CA ILE A 68 -7.66 -6.01 -2.91
C ILE A 68 -7.29 -7.45 -3.21
N GLU A 69 -8.12 -8.39 -2.77
CA GLU A 69 -7.91 -9.82 -3.05
C GLU A 69 -8.01 -10.07 -4.55
N PRO A 70 -7.00 -10.63 -5.22
CA PRO A 70 -7.08 -11.02 -6.62
C PRO A 70 -8.11 -12.12 -6.83
N THR A 71 -8.70 -12.19 -8.01
CA THR A 71 -9.61 -13.27 -8.39
C THR A 71 -8.84 -14.53 -8.77
N ALA A 72 -7.69 -14.37 -9.42
CA ALA A 72 -6.76 -15.43 -9.78
C ALA A 72 -5.37 -14.88 -9.99
N GLY A 73 -4.39 -15.76 -10.20
CA GLY A 73 -2.98 -15.41 -10.36
C GLY A 73 -2.22 -15.41 -9.05
N GLU A 74 -0.94 -15.24 -9.15
CA GLU A 74 -0.01 -15.36 -8.03
C GLU A 74 0.90 -14.13 -7.96
N VAL A 75 1.24 -13.72 -6.73
CA VAL A 75 2.19 -12.65 -6.44
C VAL A 75 3.20 -13.17 -5.44
N TRP A 76 4.50 -13.01 -5.73
CA TRP A 76 5.61 -13.31 -4.82
C TRP A 76 6.47 -12.08 -4.60
N PHE A 77 6.86 -11.87 -3.37
CA PHE A 77 7.80 -10.85 -2.95
C PHE A 77 8.93 -11.50 -2.16
N GLU A 78 10.17 -11.36 -2.62
CA GLU A 78 11.36 -12.03 -2.06
C GLU A 78 11.15 -13.54 -1.88
N GLY A 79 10.57 -14.21 -2.88
CA GLY A 79 10.27 -15.64 -2.82
C GLY A 79 9.11 -16.04 -1.91
N ARG A 80 8.49 -15.10 -1.18
CA ARG A 80 7.32 -15.33 -0.31
C ARG A 80 6.03 -15.06 -1.08
N SER A 81 5.07 -15.98 -1.02
CA SER A 81 3.77 -15.78 -1.67
C SER A 81 2.94 -14.75 -0.92
N VAL A 82 2.62 -13.64 -1.59
CA VAL A 82 1.71 -12.60 -1.07
C VAL A 82 0.26 -13.06 -1.13
N THR A 83 -0.11 -13.74 -2.22
CA THR A 83 -1.49 -14.21 -2.47
C THR A 83 -1.95 -15.30 -1.52
N ARG A 84 -1.03 -16.12 -0.99
CA ARG A 84 -1.34 -17.22 -0.06
C ARG A 84 -1.00 -16.89 1.40
N ALA A 85 -0.38 -15.74 1.65
CA ALA A 85 0.06 -15.33 2.98
C ALA A 85 -1.11 -15.25 3.97
N GLY A 86 -0.90 -15.76 5.17
CA GLY A 86 -1.81 -15.58 6.29
C GLY A 86 -1.78 -14.15 6.86
N LYS A 87 -2.66 -13.81 7.80
CA LYS A 87 -2.78 -12.45 8.36
C LYS A 87 -1.48 -11.94 8.97
N ASP A 88 -0.77 -12.78 9.72
CA ASP A 88 0.47 -12.36 10.39
C ASP A 88 1.62 -12.21 9.40
N GLU A 89 1.66 -13.05 8.37
CA GLU A 89 2.62 -12.97 7.28
C GLU A 89 2.38 -11.74 6.40
N LEU A 90 1.12 -11.41 6.07
CA LEU A 90 0.77 -10.16 5.38
C LEU A 90 1.16 -8.93 6.20
N ARG A 91 0.98 -8.97 7.51
CA ARG A 91 1.41 -7.88 8.40
C ARG A 91 2.94 -7.70 8.37
N ALA A 92 3.70 -8.79 8.29
CA ALA A 92 5.15 -8.73 8.12
C ALA A 92 5.53 -8.15 6.75
N LEU A 93 4.90 -8.64 5.67
CA LEU A 93 5.12 -8.15 4.29
C LEU A 93 4.78 -6.66 4.14
N ALA A 94 3.76 -6.15 4.84
CA ALA A 94 3.37 -4.73 4.79
C ALA A 94 4.45 -3.77 5.32
N ARG A 95 5.48 -4.25 6.01
CA ARG A 95 6.66 -3.44 6.38
C ARG A 95 7.58 -3.19 5.21
N ASP A 96 7.67 -4.17 4.31
CA ASP A 96 8.62 -4.20 3.20
C ASP A 96 7.96 -3.75 1.89
N MET A 97 6.62 -3.90 1.78
CA MET A 97 5.82 -3.53 0.62
C MET A 97 4.83 -2.42 1.00
N GLN A 98 5.01 -1.22 0.45
CA GLN A 98 4.17 -0.06 0.78
C GLN A 98 3.62 0.63 -0.46
N ILE A 99 2.55 1.41 -0.29
CA ILE A 99 1.94 2.22 -1.34
C ILE A 99 1.90 3.69 -0.93
N ILE A 100 2.21 4.55 -1.89
CA ILE A 100 1.99 5.99 -1.78
C ILE A 100 0.81 6.34 -2.70
N PHE A 101 -0.27 6.84 -2.11
CA PHE A 101 -1.46 7.22 -2.87
C PHE A 101 -1.25 8.57 -3.55
N GLN A 102 -1.86 8.71 -4.73
CA GLN A 102 -1.78 9.93 -5.54
C GLN A 102 -2.42 11.14 -4.85
N ASP A 103 -3.50 10.91 -4.07
CA ASP A 103 -4.20 11.97 -3.34
C ASP A 103 -3.74 12.00 -1.87
N PRO A 104 -2.92 13.01 -1.47
CA PRO A 104 -2.47 13.13 -0.09
C PRO A 104 -3.59 13.53 0.87
N TYR A 105 -4.68 14.15 0.37
CA TYR A 105 -5.82 14.56 1.20
C TYR A 105 -6.66 13.38 1.64
N ALA A 106 -6.89 12.43 0.74
CA ALA A 106 -7.66 11.22 1.04
C ALA A 106 -6.84 10.18 1.83
N SER A 107 -5.50 10.34 1.88
CA SER A 107 -4.61 9.37 2.52
C SER A 107 -4.51 9.53 4.03
N LEU A 108 -4.85 10.71 4.58
CA LEU A 108 -4.69 11.02 6.00
C LEU A 108 -6.06 11.10 6.69
N ASN A 109 -6.18 10.49 7.86
CA ASN A 109 -7.38 10.63 8.68
C ASN A 109 -7.46 12.05 9.27
N PRO A 110 -8.45 12.90 8.88
CA PRO A 110 -8.51 14.29 9.31
C PRO A 110 -8.82 14.48 10.80
N ARG A 111 -9.24 13.40 11.48
CA ARG A 111 -9.58 13.42 12.92
C ARG A 111 -8.41 13.01 13.81
N MET A 112 -7.28 12.62 13.23
CA MET A 112 -6.07 12.24 13.96
C MET A 112 -5.02 13.33 13.82
N THR A 113 -4.19 13.51 14.84
CA THR A 113 -2.99 14.35 14.73
C THR A 113 -1.97 13.66 13.83
N VAL A 114 -1.08 14.45 13.23
CA VAL A 114 -0.01 13.91 12.37
C VAL A 114 0.87 12.92 13.14
N GLY A 115 1.21 13.23 14.40
CA GLY A 115 1.95 12.30 15.25
C GLY A 115 1.22 10.97 15.47
N ALA A 116 -0.11 10.99 15.65
CA ALA A 116 -0.89 9.77 15.80
C ALA A 116 -0.92 8.95 14.50
N ILE A 117 -1.03 9.61 13.32
CA ILE A 117 -1.00 8.94 12.02
C ILE A 117 0.34 8.25 11.77
N ILE A 118 1.46 8.97 11.97
CA ILE A 118 2.82 8.42 11.82
C ILE A 118 3.06 7.30 12.83
N GLY A 119 2.65 7.52 14.07
CA GLY A 119 2.86 6.58 15.17
C GLY A 119 2.00 5.31 15.10
N GLU A 120 0.94 5.29 14.26
CA GLU A 120 0.10 4.11 14.07
C GLU A 120 0.94 2.91 13.58
N ALA A 121 1.81 3.13 12.60
CA ALA A 121 2.73 2.10 12.10
C ALA A 121 3.70 1.61 13.19
N LEU A 122 4.24 2.54 14.00
CA LEU A 122 5.14 2.19 15.10
C LEU A 122 4.44 1.28 16.12
N THR A 123 3.17 1.55 16.40
CA THR A 123 2.34 0.78 17.34
C THR A 123 1.97 -0.59 16.76
N ILE A 124 1.47 -0.65 15.52
CA ILE A 124 1.05 -1.88 14.86
C ILE A 124 2.21 -2.88 14.75
N HIS A 125 3.38 -2.38 14.39
CA HIS A 125 4.57 -3.21 14.18
C HIS A 125 5.47 -3.32 15.43
N LYS A 126 5.05 -2.75 16.58
CA LYS A 126 5.77 -2.78 17.86
C LYS A 126 7.24 -2.32 17.72
N LEU A 127 7.44 -1.21 17.02
CA LEU A 127 8.78 -0.70 16.69
C LEU A 127 9.40 0.15 17.81
N THR A 128 8.66 0.45 18.86
CA THR A 128 9.11 1.25 20.00
C THR A 128 8.78 0.54 21.32
N LYS A 129 9.66 0.70 22.33
CA LYS A 129 9.57 0.00 23.62
C LYS A 129 8.81 0.80 24.68
N ASN A 130 8.76 2.12 24.54
CA ASN A 130 8.16 3.03 25.52
C ASN A 130 7.68 4.33 24.84
N ALA A 131 6.93 5.15 25.59
CA ALA A 131 6.35 6.40 25.09
C ALA A 131 7.41 7.42 24.63
N ARG A 132 8.55 7.49 25.30
CA ARG A 132 9.63 8.42 24.95
C ARG A 132 10.25 8.04 23.58
N GLU A 133 10.59 6.77 23.41
CA GLU A 133 11.12 6.26 22.14
C GLU A 133 10.11 6.44 20.98
N TYR A 134 8.82 6.32 21.28
CA TYR A 134 7.74 6.57 20.32
C TYR A 134 7.70 8.04 19.87
N GLU A 135 7.76 8.99 20.83
CA GLU A 135 7.80 10.42 20.50
C GLU A 135 9.08 10.81 19.75
N ASP A 136 10.24 10.37 20.25
CA ASP A 136 11.54 10.63 19.63
C ASP A 136 11.56 10.13 18.16
N ARG A 137 10.99 8.96 17.89
CA ARG A 137 10.94 8.39 16.55
C ARG A 137 10.02 9.18 15.61
N ILE A 138 8.87 9.68 16.10
CA ILE A 138 7.98 10.53 15.31
C ILE A 138 8.68 11.85 14.96
N VAL A 139 9.36 12.46 15.92
CA VAL A 139 10.13 13.70 15.71
C VAL A 139 11.21 13.47 14.64
N GLU A 140 12.00 12.41 14.76
CA GLU A 140 13.04 12.05 13.79
C GLU A 140 12.46 11.90 12.35
N LEU A 141 11.30 11.23 12.21
CA LEU A 141 10.63 11.06 10.93
C LEU A 141 10.16 12.39 10.33
N LEU A 142 9.59 13.29 11.15
CA LEU A 142 9.18 14.62 10.72
C LEU A 142 10.39 15.45 10.25
N GLU A 143 11.47 15.46 11.03
CA GLU A 143 12.69 16.19 10.70
C GLU A 143 13.36 15.67 9.42
N THR A 144 13.32 14.34 9.20
CA THR A 144 13.84 13.71 7.98
C THR A 144 13.18 14.27 6.71
N VAL A 145 11.91 14.64 6.78
CA VAL A 145 11.18 15.25 5.66
C VAL A 145 11.13 16.80 5.73
N GLY A 146 11.90 17.41 6.64
CA GLY A 146 12.01 18.86 6.80
C GLY A 146 10.78 19.50 7.45
N LEU A 147 10.09 18.78 8.32
CA LEU A 147 9.00 19.28 9.15
C LEU A 147 9.48 19.47 10.60
N ALA A 148 9.00 20.50 11.29
CA ALA A 148 9.38 20.76 12.67
C ALA A 148 8.68 19.79 13.64
N ALA A 149 9.33 19.50 14.77
CA ALA A 149 8.84 18.56 15.79
C ALA A 149 7.45 18.92 16.35
N ASP A 150 7.12 20.22 16.49
CA ASP A 150 5.81 20.68 16.96
C ASP A 150 4.65 20.28 16.05
N TYR A 151 4.93 19.91 14.77
CA TYR A 151 3.94 19.46 13.81
C TYR A 151 3.31 18.12 14.17
N MET A 152 3.95 17.34 15.05
CA MET A 152 3.35 16.10 15.55
C MET A 152 1.97 16.29 16.21
N ARG A 153 1.72 17.47 16.80
CA ARG A 153 0.47 17.81 17.49
C ARG A 153 -0.59 18.42 16.60
N ARG A 154 -0.26 18.76 15.35
CA ARG A 154 -1.17 19.37 14.38
C ARG A 154 -2.02 18.34 13.67
N TYR A 155 -3.15 18.79 13.17
CA TYR A 155 -4.04 18.01 12.34
C TYR A 155 -3.69 18.18 10.85
N PRO A 156 -4.00 17.21 9.96
CA PRO A 156 -3.72 17.31 8.53
C PRO A 156 -4.24 18.59 7.86
N HIS A 157 -5.38 19.10 8.29
CA HIS A 157 -5.97 20.33 7.71
C HIS A 157 -5.17 21.60 8.00
N GLU A 158 -4.28 21.60 8.99
CA GLU A 158 -3.40 22.73 9.34
C GLU A 158 -2.13 22.79 8.49
N PHE A 159 -1.95 21.83 7.57
CA PHE A 159 -0.79 21.75 6.67
C PHE A 159 -1.12 22.30 5.29
N SER A 160 -0.15 22.96 4.66
CA SER A 160 -0.22 23.29 3.24
C SER A 160 -0.21 22.02 2.37
N GLY A 161 -0.67 22.13 1.12
CA GLY A 161 -0.64 21.00 0.18
C GLY A 161 0.76 20.38 0.04
N GLY A 162 1.79 21.20 -0.10
CA GLY A 162 3.17 20.73 -0.21
C GLY A 162 3.73 20.10 1.08
N GLN A 163 3.27 20.53 2.25
CA GLN A 163 3.65 19.89 3.51
C GLN A 163 2.99 18.52 3.69
N ARG A 164 1.76 18.32 3.18
CA ARG A 164 1.07 17.02 3.22
C ARG A 164 1.69 15.98 2.29
N GLN A 165 2.38 16.42 1.25
CA GLN A 165 3.07 15.51 0.32
C GLN A 165 4.40 14.97 0.86
N ARG A 166 4.94 15.56 1.91
CA ARG A 166 6.15 15.11 2.62
C ARG A 166 5.82 14.03 3.65
#